data_6872b192f4e1f1f3a8e2fed89e5a28ee
#
_entry.id   6872b192f4e1f1f3a8e2fed89e5a28ee
#
_cell.length_a   1.000
_cell.length_b   1.000
_cell.length_c   1.000
_cell.angle_alpha   90.00
_cell.angle_beta   90.00
_cell.angle_gamma   90.00
#
_symmetry.space_group_name_H-M   'P 1'
#
loop_
_entity.id
_entity.type
_entity.pdbx_description
1 polymer ?
#
loop_
_entity_poly.entity_id
_entity_poly.type
_entity_poly.pdbx_seq_one_letter_code
_entity_poly.pdbx_strand_id
1 'polypeptide(L)'
;TDADRPINYNEYGAYTQLTKKLMDDRLKFTGSIRYDKSKNFEGNYSPRVSLVYSGGESRKHNFRGSFQTGFRNPSTQDQYIGFNVGSAILLGSAPDNLTRYKETLPVSVGFGQAFAGGATTNITGEIAYNNSYTAASVGAFSATGNAALLKKTNLAFVKPEEVKAIELGYRSFIQGMSVDVNGYYNVYNNFIGNLNVVAPLYGKAQDAPAQPSPIGANFADLGVRSVYAIAKG
;
A
#
# COMPACT_ATOMS: atom_id res chain seq x y z
N THR A 1 -14.26 0.29 19.44
CA THR A 1 -12.82 0.06 19.71
C THR A 1 -12.66 -1.35 20.21
N ASP A 2 -11.78 -2.09 19.58
CA ASP A 2 -11.63 -3.54 19.72
C ASP A 2 -10.67 -3.88 20.89
N ALA A 3 -10.98 -3.39 22.07
CA ALA A 3 -10.17 -3.62 23.28
C ALA A 3 -10.01 -5.12 23.60
N ASP A 4 -10.97 -5.94 23.18
CA ASP A 4 -11.02 -7.37 23.48
C ASP A 4 -10.25 -8.25 22.49
N ARG A 5 -9.70 -7.66 21.40
CA ARG A 5 -8.93 -8.37 20.37
C ARG A 5 -7.60 -7.67 20.08
N PRO A 6 -6.58 -7.85 20.95
CA PRO A 6 -5.29 -7.19 20.76
C PRO A 6 -4.65 -7.60 19.42
N ILE A 7 -3.97 -6.65 18.78
CA ILE A 7 -3.18 -6.91 17.59
C ILE A 7 -1.81 -7.38 18.05
N ASN A 8 -1.52 -8.66 17.87
CA ASN A 8 -0.21 -9.23 18.16
C ASN A 8 0.62 -9.26 16.87
N TYR A 9 1.75 -8.58 16.87
CA TYR A 9 2.64 -8.47 15.74
C TYR A 9 4.03 -8.97 16.09
N ASN A 10 4.51 -9.96 15.36
CA ASN A 10 5.84 -10.54 15.53
C ASN A 10 6.60 -10.48 14.22
N GLU A 11 7.85 -10.07 14.29
CA GLU A 11 8.79 -10.07 13.18
C GLU A 11 10.08 -10.76 13.59
N TYR A 12 10.70 -11.47 12.66
CA TYR A 12 12.03 -12.04 12.84
C TYR A 12 12.79 -12.00 11.52
N GLY A 13 14.10 -11.93 11.61
CA GLY A 13 14.96 -11.91 10.44
C GLY A 13 16.37 -12.36 10.77
N ALA A 14 17.10 -12.70 9.71
CA ALA A 14 18.49 -13.05 9.77
C ALA A 14 19.22 -12.46 8.55
N TYR A 15 20.50 -12.16 8.70
CA TYR A 15 21.30 -11.71 7.57
C TYR A 15 22.71 -12.29 7.64
N THR A 16 23.35 -12.35 6.48
CA THR A 16 24.77 -12.64 6.35
C THR A 16 25.42 -11.70 5.35
N GLN A 17 26.70 -11.41 5.56
CA GLN A 17 27.48 -10.55 4.68
C GLN A 17 28.88 -11.11 4.50
N LEU A 18 29.36 -11.08 3.27
CA LEU A 18 30.72 -11.41 2.88
C LEU A 18 31.37 -10.17 2.26
N THR A 19 32.58 -9.88 2.67
CA THR A 19 33.43 -8.88 2.02
C THR A 19 34.74 -9.53 1.60
N LYS A 20 35.13 -9.35 0.34
CA LYS A 20 36.41 -9.82 -0.18
C LYS A 20 37.12 -8.69 -0.92
N LYS A 21 38.41 -8.57 -0.66
CA LYS A 21 39.33 -7.68 -1.35
C LYS A 21 40.15 -8.46 -2.34
N LEU A 22 40.36 -7.96 -3.53
CA LEU A 22 41.04 -8.56 -4.65
C LEU A 22 41.98 -7.53 -5.31
N MET A 23 42.90 -7.97 -6.15
CA MET A 23 43.81 -7.12 -6.94
C MET A 23 44.59 -6.16 -6.05
N ASP A 24 45.31 -6.67 -5.05
CA ASP A 24 46.05 -5.87 -4.05
C ASP A 24 45.18 -4.79 -3.40
N ASP A 25 44.00 -5.17 -2.95
CA ASP A 25 42.98 -4.30 -2.31
C ASP A 25 42.39 -3.21 -3.25
N ARG A 26 42.66 -3.26 -4.54
CA ARG A 26 42.08 -2.32 -5.51
C ARG A 26 40.60 -2.60 -5.80
N LEU A 27 40.17 -3.85 -5.72
CA LEU A 27 38.80 -4.26 -5.93
C LEU A 27 38.21 -4.81 -4.63
N LYS A 28 37.21 -4.15 -4.10
CA LYS A 28 36.44 -4.60 -2.95
C LYS A 28 35.05 -5.06 -3.41
N PHE A 29 34.77 -6.34 -3.19
CA PHE A 29 33.45 -6.92 -3.35
C PHE A 29 32.78 -7.01 -1.98
N THR A 30 31.48 -6.67 -1.90
CA THR A 30 30.65 -6.94 -0.73
C THR A 30 29.32 -7.50 -1.21
N GLY A 31 28.96 -8.68 -0.71
CA GLY A 31 27.66 -9.31 -0.94
C GLY A 31 26.97 -9.55 0.38
N SER A 32 25.69 -9.30 0.46
CA SER A 32 24.86 -9.64 1.62
C SER A 32 23.50 -10.12 1.18
N ILE A 33 22.89 -10.93 2.01
CA ILE A 33 21.50 -11.33 1.89
C ILE A 33 20.84 -11.26 3.27
N ARG A 34 19.65 -10.68 3.31
CA ARG A 34 18.83 -10.61 4.50
C ARG A 34 17.49 -11.29 4.22
N TYR A 35 17.00 -12.03 5.17
CA TYR A 35 15.66 -12.60 5.20
C TYR A 35 14.89 -11.99 6.35
N ASP A 36 13.67 -11.56 6.09
CA ASP A 36 12.75 -11.02 7.08
C ASP A 36 11.38 -11.68 6.91
N LYS A 37 10.75 -12.02 8.01
CA LYS A 37 9.40 -12.58 8.06
C LYS A 37 8.60 -11.84 9.12
N SER A 38 7.45 -11.31 8.74
CA SER A 38 6.45 -10.81 9.66
C SER A 38 5.24 -11.74 9.72
N LYS A 39 4.41 -11.58 10.74
CA LYS A 39 3.23 -12.41 10.94
C LYS A 39 2.26 -12.38 9.75
N ASN A 40 2.02 -11.19 9.20
CA ASN A 40 0.94 -10.96 8.24
C ASN A 40 1.38 -11.05 6.77
N PHE A 41 2.68 -11.14 6.50
CA PHE A 41 3.21 -11.12 5.14
C PHE A 41 4.15 -12.29 4.89
N GLU A 42 4.28 -12.65 3.61
CA GLU A 42 5.27 -13.62 3.16
C GLU A 42 6.68 -13.18 3.54
N GLY A 43 7.60 -14.14 3.64
CA GLY A 43 9.01 -13.84 3.91
C GLY A 43 9.67 -13.13 2.72
N ASN A 44 10.46 -12.10 3.00
CA ASN A 44 11.17 -11.32 2.01
C ASN A 44 12.67 -11.55 2.07
N TYR A 45 13.30 -11.69 0.90
CA TYR A 45 14.74 -11.71 0.75
C TYR A 45 15.24 -10.38 0.18
N SER A 46 16.21 -9.78 0.84
CA SER A 46 16.85 -8.53 0.43
C SER A 46 18.33 -8.74 0.10
N PRO A 47 18.65 -9.20 -1.12
CA PRO A 47 20.04 -9.28 -1.58
C PRO A 47 20.62 -7.89 -1.83
N ARG A 48 21.91 -7.74 -1.55
CA ARG A 48 22.72 -6.59 -1.88
C ARG A 48 24.08 -7.01 -2.37
N VAL A 49 24.54 -6.41 -3.45
CA VAL A 49 25.88 -6.58 -4.00
C VAL A 49 26.48 -5.21 -4.24
N SER A 50 27.73 -5.00 -3.86
CA SER A 50 28.46 -3.80 -4.20
C SER A 50 29.91 -4.11 -4.60
N LEU A 51 30.40 -3.32 -5.54
CA LEU A 51 31.77 -3.34 -6.04
C LEU A 51 32.35 -1.94 -5.89
N VAL A 52 33.58 -1.86 -5.39
CA VAL A 52 34.37 -0.64 -5.37
C VAL A 52 35.74 -0.94 -5.99
N TYR A 53 36.07 -0.21 -7.06
CA TYR A 53 37.36 -0.31 -7.70
C TYR A 53 38.15 0.99 -7.50
N SER A 54 39.37 0.88 -6.96
CA SER A 54 40.30 1.98 -6.71
C SER A 54 41.43 1.96 -7.72
N GLY A 55 41.37 2.86 -8.70
CA GLY A 55 42.29 2.96 -9.84
C GLY A 55 43.34 4.07 -9.69
N GLY A 56 44.33 4.05 -10.58
CA GLY A 56 45.45 4.98 -10.62
C GLY A 56 46.61 4.59 -9.70
N GLU A 57 47.77 5.23 -9.86
CA GLU A 57 48.96 4.94 -9.05
C GLU A 57 48.74 5.14 -7.55
N SER A 58 48.05 6.22 -7.16
CA SER A 58 47.76 6.57 -5.78
C SER A 58 46.32 6.22 -5.36
N ARG A 59 45.62 5.34 -6.08
CA ARG A 59 44.22 4.94 -5.81
C ARG A 59 43.26 6.14 -5.70
N LYS A 60 43.54 7.22 -6.43
CA LYS A 60 42.76 8.47 -6.35
C LYS A 60 41.41 8.40 -7.06
N HIS A 61 41.22 7.42 -7.94
CA HIS A 61 40.00 7.20 -8.71
C HIS A 61 39.23 6.02 -8.11
N ASN A 62 38.02 6.29 -7.61
CA ASN A 62 37.19 5.26 -7.01
C ASN A 62 35.87 5.15 -7.79
N PHE A 63 35.67 4.01 -8.43
CA PHE A 63 34.44 3.63 -9.09
C PHE A 63 33.66 2.71 -8.19
N ARG A 64 32.37 3.00 -8.02
CA ARG A 64 31.47 2.17 -7.22
C ARG A 64 30.24 1.78 -8.01
N GLY A 65 29.79 0.55 -7.84
CA GLY A 65 28.52 0.08 -8.36
C GLY A 65 27.83 -0.74 -7.30
N SER A 66 26.53 -0.59 -7.16
CA SER A 66 25.74 -1.41 -6.27
C SER A 66 24.39 -1.78 -6.87
N PHE A 67 23.92 -2.96 -6.51
CA PHE A 67 22.56 -3.41 -6.68
C PHE A 67 22.02 -3.84 -5.34
N GLN A 68 20.82 -3.41 -5.01
CA GLN A 68 20.15 -3.84 -3.79
C GLN A 68 18.64 -3.92 -3.98
N THR A 69 18.04 -4.83 -3.24
CA THR A 69 16.60 -4.84 -3.04
C THR A 69 16.28 -4.47 -1.60
N GLY A 70 15.11 -3.92 -1.39
CA GLY A 70 14.58 -3.62 -0.05
C GLY A 70 13.07 -3.71 -0.08
N PHE A 71 12.47 -3.77 1.10
CA PHE A 71 11.02 -3.76 1.25
C PHE A 71 10.64 -2.95 2.48
N ARG A 72 9.37 -2.54 2.53
CA ARG A 72 8.74 -1.91 3.69
C ARG A 72 7.42 -2.60 3.97
N ASN A 73 7.29 -3.21 5.14
CA ASN A 73 5.99 -3.72 5.57
C ASN A 73 5.01 -2.56 5.77
N PRO A 74 3.72 -2.74 5.42
CA PRO A 74 2.67 -1.81 5.77
C PRO A 74 2.67 -1.55 7.27
N SER A 75 2.46 -0.30 7.67
CA SER A 75 2.34 0.06 9.08
C SER A 75 1.13 -0.64 9.73
N THR A 76 1.10 -0.70 11.04
CA THR A 76 -0.08 -1.20 11.76
C THR A 76 -1.33 -0.38 11.43
N GLN A 77 -1.17 0.91 11.15
CA GLN A 77 -2.25 1.78 10.71
C GLN A 77 -2.76 1.36 9.33
N ASP A 78 -1.87 1.16 8.34
CA ASP A 78 -2.27 0.72 7.00
C ASP A 78 -3.02 -0.62 7.03
N GLN A 79 -2.72 -1.45 8.02
CA GLN A 79 -3.30 -2.78 8.19
C GLN A 79 -4.62 -2.79 8.98
N TYR A 80 -4.72 -1.99 10.07
CA TYR A 80 -5.74 -2.20 11.09
C TYR A 80 -6.54 -0.96 11.49
N ILE A 81 -6.31 0.21 10.90
CA ILE A 81 -7.12 1.38 11.22
C ILE A 81 -8.59 1.07 10.94
N GLY A 82 -9.46 1.50 11.85
CA GLY A 82 -10.90 1.53 11.70
C GLY A 82 -11.41 2.76 12.42
N PHE A 83 -11.52 3.90 11.71
CA PHE A 83 -11.81 5.18 12.33
C PHE A 83 -12.69 6.05 11.45
N ASN A 84 -13.82 6.52 12.02
CA ASN A 84 -14.72 7.46 11.38
C ASN A 84 -14.24 8.89 11.64
N VAL A 85 -13.87 9.60 10.57
CA VAL A 85 -13.45 11.02 10.62
C VAL A 85 -14.57 11.99 10.22
N GLY A 86 -15.82 11.51 10.17
CA GLY A 86 -17.00 12.28 9.77
C GLY A 86 -17.19 12.31 8.26
N SER A 87 -16.25 12.81 7.50
CA SER A 87 -16.32 12.87 6.02
C SER A 87 -16.01 11.53 5.34
N ALA A 88 -15.31 10.63 6.03
CA ALA A 88 -14.96 9.30 5.54
C ALA A 88 -14.71 8.35 6.71
N ILE A 89 -14.73 7.06 6.41
CA ILE A 89 -14.28 6.00 7.30
C ILE A 89 -12.92 5.52 6.81
N LEU A 90 -11.89 5.66 7.64
CA LEU A 90 -10.55 5.15 7.35
C LEU A 90 -10.50 3.66 7.67
N LEU A 91 -10.12 2.84 6.70
CA LEU A 91 -10.07 1.40 6.82
C LEU A 91 -8.69 0.85 6.47
N GLY A 92 -8.07 0.14 7.40
CA GLY A 92 -6.88 -0.64 7.14
C GLY A 92 -7.19 -1.90 6.34
N SER A 93 -6.21 -2.37 5.61
CA SER A 93 -6.36 -3.35 4.54
C SER A 93 -5.78 -4.74 4.88
N ALA A 94 -5.67 -5.09 6.18
CA ALA A 94 -5.41 -6.47 6.56
C ALA A 94 -6.67 -7.34 6.35
N PRO A 95 -6.53 -8.59 5.86
CA PRO A 95 -7.69 -9.45 5.61
C PRO A 95 -8.61 -9.63 6.82
N ASP A 96 -8.05 -9.77 8.02
CA ASP A 96 -8.81 -9.90 9.25
C ASP A 96 -9.43 -8.58 9.73
N ASN A 97 -8.95 -7.42 9.25
CA ASN A 97 -9.53 -6.13 9.58
C ASN A 97 -10.92 -5.93 8.95
N LEU A 98 -11.24 -6.65 7.89
CA LEU A 98 -12.56 -6.59 7.25
C LEU A 98 -13.69 -6.91 8.23
N THR A 99 -13.47 -7.83 9.13
CA THR A 99 -14.45 -8.25 10.14
C THR A 99 -14.21 -7.63 11.52
N ARG A 100 -13.01 -7.09 11.77
CA ARG A 100 -12.69 -6.40 13.03
C ARG A 100 -13.40 -5.06 13.14
N TYR A 101 -13.42 -4.27 12.05
CA TYR A 101 -14.11 -3.01 12.02
C TYR A 101 -15.62 -3.23 11.93
N LYS A 102 -16.35 -2.63 12.88
CA LYS A 102 -17.81 -2.62 12.91
C LYS A 102 -18.30 -1.26 13.38
N GLU A 103 -19.31 -0.74 12.71
CA GLU A 103 -19.95 0.52 13.05
C GLU A 103 -21.45 0.42 12.79
N THR A 104 -22.24 1.04 13.64
CA THR A 104 -23.68 1.18 13.47
C THR A 104 -23.97 2.59 12.94
N LEU A 105 -24.56 2.69 11.77
CA LEU A 105 -24.88 3.95 11.13
C LEU A 105 -26.39 4.13 11.01
N PRO A 106 -26.89 5.39 11.13
CA PRO A 106 -28.29 5.70 10.89
C PRO A 106 -28.62 5.52 9.42
N VAL A 107 -29.87 5.15 9.15
CA VAL A 107 -30.46 4.99 7.82
C VAL A 107 -31.51 6.08 7.62
N SER A 108 -31.62 6.60 6.41
CA SER A 108 -32.61 7.63 6.10
C SER A 108 -34.03 7.17 6.38
N VAL A 109 -34.87 8.10 6.82
CA VAL A 109 -36.28 7.85 7.15
C VAL A 109 -37.08 7.44 5.89
N GLY A 110 -38.05 6.58 6.07
CA GLY A 110 -38.95 6.16 5.01
C GLY A 110 -38.40 4.96 4.22
N PHE A 111 -38.14 5.13 2.93
CA PHE A 111 -37.72 4.04 2.05
C PHE A 111 -36.41 3.34 2.53
N GLY A 112 -35.43 4.11 2.98
CA GLY A 112 -34.17 3.56 3.48
C GLY A 112 -34.40 2.63 4.67
N GLN A 113 -35.18 3.03 5.65
CA GLN A 113 -35.50 2.21 6.83
C GLN A 113 -36.32 0.98 6.47
N ALA A 114 -37.27 1.11 5.55
CA ALA A 114 -38.05 -0.03 5.05
C ALA A 114 -37.15 -1.06 4.32
N PHE A 115 -36.18 -0.58 3.54
CA PHE A 115 -35.27 -1.44 2.79
C PHE A 115 -34.18 -2.07 3.71
N ALA A 116 -33.66 -1.30 4.65
CA ALA A 116 -32.64 -1.78 5.61
C ALA A 116 -33.21 -2.64 6.74
N GLY A 117 -34.54 -2.63 6.93
CA GLY A 117 -35.21 -3.34 8.01
C GLY A 117 -35.13 -2.66 9.38
N GLY A 118 -34.80 -1.36 9.44
CA GLY A 118 -34.67 -0.59 10.67
C GLY A 118 -34.05 0.79 10.52
N ALA A 119 -34.02 1.54 11.64
CA ALA A 119 -33.49 2.88 11.67
C ALA A 119 -31.96 2.96 11.60
N THR A 120 -31.27 1.83 11.77
CA THR A 120 -29.81 1.74 11.73
C THR A 120 -29.37 0.50 10.94
N THR A 121 -28.14 0.54 10.43
CA THR A 121 -27.50 -0.61 9.80
C THR A 121 -26.11 -0.82 10.40
N ASN A 122 -25.71 -2.10 10.49
CA ASN A 122 -24.37 -2.46 10.92
C ASN A 122 -23.48 -2.66 9.68
N ILE A 123 -22.38 -1.93 9.65
CA ILE A 123 -21.39 -2.07 8.57
C ILE A 123 -20.09 -2.66 9.09
N THR A 124 -19.39 -3.36 8.19
CA THR A 124 -18.06 -3.90 8.41
C THR A 124 -17.11 -3.39 7.33
N GLY A 125 -15.81 -3.65 7.50
CA GLY A 125 -14.81 -3.34 6.46
C GLY A 125 -15.08 -4.08 5.14
N GLU A 126 -15.73 -5.25 5.17
CA GLU A 126 -16.09 -6.02 3.98
C GLU A 126 -16.93 -5.24 2.97
N ILE A 127 -17.77 -4.32 3.46
CA ILE A 127 -18.61 -3.48 2.59
C ILE A 127 -17.74 -2.63 1.66
N ALA A 128 -16.64 -2.06 2.16
CA ALA A 128 -15.74 -1.29 1.32
C ALA A 128 -15.05 -2.15 0.25
N TYR A 129 -14.68 -3.39 0.58
CA TYR A 129 -13.98 -4.28 -0.34
C TYR A 129 -14.89 -4.96 -1.34
N ASN A 130 -16.04 -5.45 -0.89
CA ASN A 130 -16.88 -6.36 -1.67
C ASN A 130 -18.12 -5.68 -2.22
N ASN A 131 -18.48 -4.49 -1.72
CA ASN A 131 -19.75 -3.82 -2.03
C ASN A 131 -19.59 -2.30 -2.16
N SER A 132 -18.66 -1.84 -2.98
CA SER A 132 -18.43 -0.41 -3.18
C SER A 132 -18.13 -0.06 -4.64
N TYR A 133 -18.29 1.21 -4.96
CA TYR A 133 -17.94 1.82 -6.23
C TYR A 133 -16.73 2.73 -6.05
N THR A 134 -15.99 2.97 -7.13
CA THR A 134 -14.95 4.01 -7.12
C THR A 134 -15.60 5.38 -6.90
N ALA A 135 -15.01 6.22 -6.06
CA ALA A 135 -15.55 7.56 -5.77
C ALA A 135 -15.70 8.40 -7.06
N ALA A 136 -14.75 8.29 -7.99
CA ALA A 136 -14.81 8.97 -9.28
C ALA A 136 -16.03 8.55 -10.11
N SER A 137 -16.39 7.26 -10.13
CA SER A 137 -17.54 6.77 -10.88
C SER A 137 -18.86 7.22 -10.27
N VAL A 138 -18.93 7.30 -8.94
CA VAL A 138 -20.11 7.85 -8.25
C VAL A 138 -20.25 9.34 -8.52
N GLY A 139 -19.16 10.10 -8.55
CA GLY A 139 -19.19 11.52 -8.94
C GLY A 139 -19.69 11.72 -10.37
N ALA A 140 -19.22 10.92 -11.32
CA ALA A 140 -19.68 10.98 -12.71
C ALA A 140 -21.17 10.59 -12.84
N PHE A 141 -21.63 9.59 -12.11
CA PHE A 141 -23.05 9.24 -12.04
C PHE A 141 -23.89 10.36 -11.44
N SER A 142 -23.43 10.97 -10.34
CA SER A 142 -24.14 12.08 -9.69
C SER A 142 -24.33 13.29 -10.62
N ALA A 143 -23.33 13.55 -11.47
CA ALA A 143 -23.38 14.66 -12.42
C ALA A 143 -24.29 14.42 -13.63
N THR A 144 -24.50 13.15 -14.04
CA THR A 144 -25.16 12.82 -15.31
C THR A 144 -26.45 11.99 -15.18
N GLY A 145 -26.67 11.37 -14.02
CA GLY A 145 -27.72 10.37 -13.81
C GLY A 145 -27.49 9.04 -14.55
N ASN A 146 -26.36 8.87 -15.23
CA ASN A 146 -26.11 7.70 -16.06
C ASN A 146 -25.49 6.55 -15.23
N ALA A 147 -26.30 5.56 -14.88
CA ALA A 147 -25.89 4.39 -14.11
C ALA A 147 -24.78 3.54 -14.79
N ALA A 148 -24.64 3.62 -16.12
CA ALA A 148 -23.57 2.92 -16.85
C ALA A 148 -22.16 3.43 -16.51
N LEU A 149 -22.04 4.60 -15.88
CA LEU A 149 -20.77 5.15 -15.42
C LEU A 149 -20.30 4.57 -14.10
N LEU A 150 -21.17 3.89 -13.34
CA LEU A 150 -20.80 3.28 -12.07
C LEU A 150 -19.83 2.13 -12.29
N LYS A 151 -18.70 2.17 -11.57
CA LYS A 151 -17.66 1.14 -11.63
C LYS A 151 -17.43 0.56 -10.24
N LYS A 152 -17.71 -0.73 -10.11
CA LYS A 152 -17.44 -1.48 -8.90
C LYS A 152 -15.95 -1.49 -8.61
N THR A 153 -15.59 -1.42 -7.34
CA THR A 153 -14.18 -1.47 -6.93
C THR A 153 -13.63 -2.88 -7.03
N ASN A 154 -12.33 -2.96 -7.31
CA ASN A 154 -11.54 -4.17 -7.18
C ASN A 154 -10.32 -3.84 -6.32
N LEU A 155 -10.49 -3.93 -5.00
CA LEU A 155 -9.47 -3.58 -4.02
C LEU A 155 -8.59 -4.80 -3.73
N ALA A 156 -7.29 -4.60 -3.76
CA ALA A 156 -6.34 -5.59 -3.29
C ALA A 156 -5.94 -5.29 -1.84
N PHE A 157 -5.68 -6.32 -1.06
CA PHE A 157 -5.10 -6.15 0.27
C PHE A 157 -3.73 -5.53 0.19
N VAL A 158 -3.38 -4.77 1.22
CA VAL A 158 -2.07 -4.14 1.33
C VAL A 158 -0.98 -5.23 1.39
N LYS A 159 0.11 -4.98 0.66
CA LYS A 159 1.30 -5.84 0.59
C LYS A 159 2.53 -5.02 0.91
N PRO A 160 3.65 -5.65 1.28
CA PRO A 160 4.91 -4.93 1.42
C PRO A 160 5.27 -4.17 0.14
N GLU A 161 5.67 -2.93 0.30
CA GLU A 161 6.31 -2.18 -0.79
C GLU A 161 7.70 -2.75 -1.04
N GLU A 162 8.09 -2.82 -2.29
CA GLU A 162 9.39 -3.32 -2.70
C GLU A 162 10.14 -2.27 -3.50
N VAL A 163 11.46 -2.22 -3.32
CA VAL A 163 12.35 -1.40 -4.12
C VAL A 163 13.49 -2.25 -4.68
N LYS A 164 13.82 -2.01 -5.95
CA LYS A 164 15.04 -2.48 -6.59
C LYS A 164 15.84 -1.26 -6.99
N ALA A 165 17.07 -1.17 -6.49
CA ALA A 165 17.92 0.00 -6.68
C ALA A 165 19.25 -0.40 -7.31
N ILE A 166 19.66 0.38 -8.32
CA ILE A 166 20.99 0.32 -8.94
C ILE A 166 21.64 1.70 -8.71
N GLU A 167 22.87 1.71 -8.26
CA GLU A 167 23.65 2.91 -8.09
C GLU A 167 25.02 2.75 -8.72
N LEU A 168 25.47 3.78 -9.43
CA LEU A 168 26.82 3.92 -9.96
C LEU A 168 27.42 5.23 -9.48
N GLY A 169 28.68 5.20 -9.06
CA GLY A 169 29.35 6.38 -8.57
C GLY A 169 30.82 6.42 -8.95
N TYR A 170 31.31 7.63 -9.11
CA TYR A 170 32.71 7.93 -9.29
C TYR A 170 33.15 9.00 -8.31
N ARG A 171 34.26 8.73 -7.63
CA ARG A 171 34.88 9.69 -6.72
C ARG A 171 36.36 9.79 -7.00
N SER A 172 36.85 11.03 -7.08
CA SER A 172 38.28 11.27 -7.25
C SER A 172 38.73 12.52 -6.47
N PHE A 173 40.01 12.54 -6.16
CA PHE A 173 40.69 13.72 -5.63
C PHE A 173 41.82 14.12 -6.59
N ILE A 174 41.62 15.24 -7.32
CA ILE A 174 42.50 15.71 -8.39
C ILE A 174 42.89 17.15 -8.07
N GLN A 175 44.20 17.41 -7.99
CA GLN A 175 44.78 18.77 -7.82
C GLN A 175 44.10 19.60 -6.71
N GLY A 176 43.84 18.99 -5.57
CA GLY A 176 43.20 19.68 -4.43
C GLY A 176 41.66 19.73 -4.49
N MET A 177 41.05 19.29 -5.57
CA MET A 177 39.60 19.24 -5.72
C MET A 177 39.08 17.81 -5.49
N SER A 178 37.99 17.69 -4.73
CA SER A 178 37.23 16.46 -4.61
C SER A 178 36.05 16.47 -5.59
N VAL A 179 35.98 15.46 -6.44
CA VAL A 179 34.87 15.24 -7.36
C VAL A 179 34.12 13.98 -6.93
N ASP A 180 32.82 14.05 -6.75
CA ASP A 180 31.95 12.90 -6.44
C ASP A 180 30.70 13.01 -7.29
N VAL A 181 30.50 12.04 -8.17
CA VAL A 181 29.35 11.97 -9.08
C VAL A 181 28.63 10.64 -8.88
N ASN A 182 27.32 10.69 -8.69
CA ASN A 182 26.47 9.53 -8.48
C ASN A 182 25.26 9.56 -9.40
N GLY A 183 24.95 8.39 -9.97
CA GLY A 183 23.69 8.12 -10.67
C GLY A 183 22.98 6.94 -10.01
N TYR A 184 21.66 7.01 -9.91
CA TYR A 184 20.85 5.92 -9.36
C TYR A 184 19.59 5.72 -10.18
N TYR A 185 19.11 4.48 -10.18
CA TYR A 185 17.84 4.09 -10.78
C TYR A 185 17.09 3.15 -9.83
N ASN A 186 15.87 3.54 -9.47
CA ASN A 186 15.04 2.80 -8.53
C ASN A 186 13.72 2.41 -9.18
N VAL A 187 13.31 1.17 -8.96
CA VAL A 187 11.98 0.65 -9.34
C VAL A 187 11.23 0.29 -8.07
N TYR A 188 10.06 0.87 -7.90
CA TYR A 188 9.16 0.61 -6.77
C TYR A 188 7.98 -0.22 -7.22
N ASN A 189 7.58 -1.20 -6.40
CA ASN A 189 6.38 -2.01 -6.61
C ASN A 189 5.50 -1.96 -5.37
N ASN A 190 4.20 -2.21 -5.55
CA ASN A 190 3.20 -2.28 -4.47
C ASN A 190 3.14 -1.02 -3.62
N PHE A 191 3.25 0.15 -4.24
CA PHE A 191 3.19 1.42 -3.50
C PHE A 191 1.87 1.52 -2.74
N ILE A 192 1.93 1.80 -1.43
CA ILE A 192 0.76 1.87 -0.57
C ILE A 192 0.17 3.28 -0.67
N GLY A 193 -1.11 3.35 -0.96
CA GLY A 193 -1.86 4.60 -1.01
C GLY A 193 -3.29 4.43 -0.51
N ASN A 194 -3.97 5.55 -0.35
CA ASN A 194 -5.38 5.57 0.03
C ASN A 194 -6.26 5.61 -1.22
N LEU A 195 -7.26 4.75 -1.26
CA LEU A 195 -8.27 4.73 -2.30
C LEU A 195 -9.63 5.09 -1.70
N ASN A 196 -10.25 6.14 -2.24
CA ASN A 196 -11.59 6.54 -1.83
C ASN A 196 -12.63 5.73 -2.61
N VAL A 197 -13.50 5.09 -1.87
CA VAL A 197 -14.62 4.30 -2.39
C VAL A 197 -15.92 4.75 -1.74
N VAL A 198 -17.02 4.53 -2.41
CA VAL A 198 -18.36 4.83 -1.91
C VAL A 198 -19.14 3.53 -1.83
N ALA A 199 -19.62 3.20 -0.65
CA ALA A 199 -20.40 1.99 -0.41
C ALA A 199 -21.83 2.35 0.03
N PRO A 200 -22.83 1.59 -0.43
CA PRO A 200 -24.17 1.71 0.11
C PRO A 200 -24.19 1.21 1.56
N LEU A 201 -24.99 1.81 2.41
CA LEU A 201 -25.19 1.37 3.79
C LEU A 201 -26.03 0.09 3.85
N TYR A 202 -26.84 -0.15 2.85
CA TYR A 202 -27.65 -1.36 2.64
C TYR A 202 -27.79 -1.65 1.14
N GLY A 203 -28.22 -2.86 0.80
CA GLY A 203 -28.28 -3.29 -0.61
C GLY A 203 -26.92 -3.68 -1.17
N LYS A 204 -26.85 -3.84 -2.49
CA LYS A 204 -25.64 -4.33 -3.19
C LYS A 204 -25.18 -3.37 -4.28
N ALA A 205 -23.88 -3.16 -4.36
CA ALA A 205 -23.27 -2.56 -5.53
C ALA A 205 -23.30 -3.56 -6.68
N GLN A 206 -23.92 -3.17 -7.80
CA GLN A 206 -24.00 -4.02 -8.99
C GLN A 206 -23.08 -3.51 -10.07
N ASP A 207 -22.63 -4.40 -10.94
CA ASP A 207 -21.93 -3.99 -12.14
C ASP A 207 -22.93 -3.32 -13.08
N ALA A 208 -22.63 -2.09 -13.53
CA ALA A 208 -23.47 -1.39 -14.49
C ALA A 208 -23.56 -2.19 -15.81
N PRO A 209 -24.68 -2.13 -16.55
CA PRO A 209 -25.81 -1.20 -16.49
C PRO A 209 -27.18 -1.82 -16.21
N ALA A 210 -27.28 -3.02 -15.66
CA ALA A 210 -28.46 -3.88 -15.86
C ALA A 210 -29.66 -3.63 -14.92
N GLN A 211 -29.50 -2.93 -13.78
CA GLN A 211 -30.61 -2.71 -12.83
C GLN A 211 -30.51 -1.33 -12.16
N PRO A 212 -31.63 -0.69 -11.81
CA PRO A 212 -31.58 0.45 -10.93
C PRO A 212 -30.92 0.01 -9.61
N SER A 213 -29.68 0.45 -9.39
CA SER A 213 -28.97 0.22 -8.15
C SER A 213 -29.78 0.82 -6.99
N PRO A 214 -29.80 0.19 -5.80
CA PRO A 214 -30.32 0.82 -4.58
C PRO A 214 -29.71 2.20 -4.32
N ILE A 215 -28.51 2.44 -4.80
CA ILE A 215 -27.85 3.76 -4.81
C ILE A 215 -28.67 4.78 -5.59
N GLY A 216 -29.31 4.42 -6.71
CA GLY A 216 -30.18 5.30 -7.47
C GLY A 216 -31.44 5.73 -6.73
N ALA A 217 -31.79 5.02 -5.66
CA ALA A 217 -32.98 5.33 -4.88
C ALA A 217 -32.72 6.34 -3.75
N ASN A 218 -31.49 6.40 -3.19
CA ASN A 218 -31.21 7.31 -2.10
C ASN A 218 -29.70 7.58 -1.87
N PHE A 219 -29.20 8.66 -2.43
CA PHE A 219 -27.81 9.10 -2.21
C PHE A 219 -27.48 9.43 -0.75
N ALA A 220 -28.49 9.68 0.11
CA ALA A 220 -28.28 9.97 1.51
C ALA A 220 -27.71 8.79 2.28
N ASP A 221 -27.94 7.57 1.79
CA ASP A 221 -27.50 6.33 2.45
C ASP A 221 -26.21 5.75 1.84
N LEU A 222 -25.35 6.62 1.39
CA LEU A 222 -24.00 6.29 0.94
C LEU A 222 -22.97 6.69 1.99
N GLY A 223 -21.97 5.85 2.16
CA GLY A 223 -20.82 6.15 3.00
C GLY A 223 -19.52 6.22 2.20
N VAL A 224 -18.75 7.28 2.37
CA VAL A 224 -17.40 7.38 1.81
C VAL A 224 -16.43 6.63 2.71
N ARG A 225 -15.55 5.85 2.11
CA ARG A 225 -14.49 5.11 2.79
C ARG A 225 -13.15 5.37 2.11
N SER A 226 -12.13 5.65 2.92
CA SER A 226 -10.74 5.68 2.49
C SER A 226 -10.08 4.38 2.88
N VAL A 227 -9.71 3.58 1.91
CA VAL A 227 -9.11 2.27 2.12
C VAL A 227 -7.63 2.34 1.81
N TYR A 228 -6.80 1.85 2.71
CA TYR A 228 -5.37 1.67 2.48
C TYR A 228 -5.17 0.44 1.60
N ALA A 229 -4.82 0.65 0.36
CA ALA A 229 -4.63 -0.41 -0.61
C ALA A 229 -3.41 -0.14 -1.49
N ILE A 230 -3.03 -1.13 -2.31
CA ILE A 230 -1.99 -0.94 -3.30
C ILE A 230 -2.48 0.07 -4.33
N ALA A 231 -1.81 1.21 -4.43
CA ALA A 231 -2.05 2.15 -5.50
C ALA A 231 -1.66 1.49 -6.84
N LYS A 232 -2.60 1.45 -7.77
CA LYS A 232 -2.28 1.10 -9.15
C LYS A 232 -1.71 2.35 -9.80
N GLY A 233 -0.41 2.32 -10.12
CA GLY A 233 0.23 3.30 -10.98
C GLY A 233 -0.23 3.15 -12.42
#